data_34d34336a28118952c8dd2f6e805ce44
#
_entry.id   34d34336a28118952c8dd2f6e805ce44
#
_cell.length_a   1.000
_cell.length_b   1.000
_cell.length_c   1.000
_cell.angle_alpha   90.00
_cell.angle_beta   90.00
_cell.angle_gamma   90.00
#
_symmetry.space_group_name_H-M   'P 1'
#
loop_
_entity.id
_entity.type
_entity.pdbx_description
1 polymer ?
#
loop_
_entity_poly.entity_id
_entity_poly.type
_entity_poly.pdbx_seq_one_letter_code
_entity_poly.pdbx_strand_id
1 'polypeptide(L)'
;MTPPPVLNARQTEPQATEMAAVLGRYRTESGRTLLELLDESPLLLIFLRHFGCSFCRQTLDDVSQIREQIEGRGVRPVFVHLGSPERAKPYFDYYHLSDVERVSDPEASLYTCSVFQLQRKNVFSNLLVPAVWKAWLLGAVRKHGIGMIKEDGDQMPGIFYLRERVIVRAFRYKTIADEPDYLNLIA
;
A
#
# COMPACT_ATOMS: atom_id res chain seq x y z
N MET A 1 22.90 -5.35 12.97
CA MET A 1 21.45 -5.48 12.71
C MET A 1 20.80 -6.03 13.96
N THR A 2 20.02 -5.22 14.65
CA THR A 2 19.30 -5.64 15.87
C THR A 2 18.08 -6.45 15.40
N PRO A 3 17.86 -7.68 15.91
CA PRO A 3 16.67 -8.47 15.57
C PRO A 3 15.41 -7.70 15.99
N PRO A 4 14.29 -7.86 15.26
CA PRO A 4 13.03 -7.24 15.65
C PRO A 4 12.61 -7.73 17.04
N PRO A 5 11.94 -6.88 17.86
CA PRO A 5 11.51 -7.27 19.19
C PRO A 5 10.54 -8.45 19.10
N VAL A 6 10.83 -9.50 19.86
CA VAL A 6 9.93 -10.65 20.03
C VAL A 6 8.71 -10.16 20.81
N LEU A 7 7.57 -10.01 20.14
CA LEU A 7 6.30 -9.64 20.75
C LEU A 7 5.84 -10.78 21.69
N ASN A 8 5.60 -10.43 22.95
CA ASN A 8 5.07 -11.37 23.92
C ASN A 8 3.62 -11.80 23.55
N ALA A 9 3.29 -13.07 23.67
CA ALA A 9 1.99 -13.64 23.31
C ALA A 9 0.78 -12.90 23.91
N ARG A 10 0.93 -12.29 25.10
CA ARG A 10 -0.12 -11.48 25.76
C ARG A 10 -0.38 -10.11 25.09
N GLN A 11 0.55 -9.61 24.26
CA GLN A 11 0.38 -8.34 23.52
C GLN A 11 -0.16 -8.58 22.11
N THR A 12 -0.10 -9.81 21.62
CA THR A 12 -0.56 -10.17 20.26
C THR A 12 -2.06 -10.42 20.16
N GLU A 13 -2.72 -10.95 21.21
CA GLU A 13 -4.17 -11.23 21.16
C GLU A 13 -5.06 -9.99 20.98
N PRO A 14 -4.88 -8.88 21.74
CA PRO A 14 -5.66 -7.66 21.53
C PRO A 14 -5.43 -7.04 20.14
N GLN A 15 -4.17 -7.07 19.66
CA GLN A 15 -3.81 -6.55 18.33
C GLN A 15 -4.41 -7.40 17.21
N ALA A 16 -4.39 -8.74 17.35
CA ALA A 16 -4.98 -9.64 16.38
C ALA A 16 -6.52 -9.48 16.31
N THR A 17 -7.17 -9.24 17.44
CA THR A 17 -8.61 -8.99 17.52
C THR A 17 -8.97 -7.65 16.86
N GLU A 18 -8.22 -6.60 17.14
CA GLU A 18 -8.40 -5.28 16.52
C GLU A 18 -8.16 -5.36 15.00
N MET A 19 -7.08 -6.02 14.58
CA MET A 19 -6.77 -6.27 13.18
C MET A 19 -7.92 -6.98 12.47
N ALA A 20 -8.45 -8.06 13.07
CA ALA A 20 -9.57 -8.80 12.50
C ALA A 20 -10.82 -7.94 12.38
N ALA A 21 -11.13 -7.13 13.40
CA ALA A 21 -12.26 -6.22 13.39
C ALA A 21 -12.13 -5.13 12.32
N VAL A 22 -10.92 -4.61 12.09
CA VAL A 22 -10.64 -3.64 11.02
C VAL A 22 -10.76 -4.31 9.66
N LEU A 23 -9.99 -5.37 9.40
CA LEU A 23 -9.92 -6.01 8.08
C LEU A 23 -11.25 -6.64 7.64
N GLY A 24 -12.08 -7.08 8.59
CA GLY A 24 -13.42 -7.62 8.30
C GLY A 24 -14.43 -6.59 7.77
N ARG A 25 -14.17 -5.28 7.92
CA ARG A 25 -15.06 -4.20 7.43
C ARG A 25 -14.76 -3.82 5.98
N TYR A 26 -13.56 -4.06 5.48
CA TYR A 26 -13.14 -3.62 4.15
C TYR A 26 -13.21 -4.76 3.16
N ARG A 27 -13.93 -4.53 2.06
CA ARG A 27 -14.08 -5.48 0.98
C ARG A 27 -13.30 -5.03 -0.24
N THR A 28 -12.73 -6.00 -0.90
CA THR A 28 -12.13 -5.79 -2.23
C THR A 28 -13.23 -5.65 -3.28
N GLU A 29 -12.84 -5.23 -4.48
CA GLU A 29 -13.75 -5.14 -5.62
C GLU A 29 -14.33 -6.50 -6.03
N SER A 30 -13.68 -7.62 -5.67
CA SER A 30 -14.22 -8.98 -5.84
C SER A 30 -15.29 -9.35 -4.80
N GLY A 31 -15.52 -8.49 -3.78
CA GLY A 31 -16.49 -8.69 -2.70
C GLY A 31 -15.95 -9.41 -1.47
N ARG A 32 -14.71 -9.87 -1.49
CA ARG A 32 -14.05 -10.54 -0.37
C ARG A 32 -13.55 -9.52 0.66
N THR A 33 -13.62 -9.84 1.93
CA THR A 33 -13.01 -9.00 2.97
C THR A 33 -11.49 -9.19 3.01
N LEU A 34 -10.77 -8.16 3.48
CA LEU A 34 -9.33 -8.28 3.73
C LEU A 34 -9.00 -9.35 4.77
N LEU A 35 -9.93 -9.60 5.72
CA LEU A 35 -9.77 -10.65 6.71
C LEU A 35 -9.83 -12.04 6.08
N GLU A 36 -10.82 -12.31 5.20
CA GLU A 36 -10.92 -13.57 4.46
C GLU A 36 -9.67 -13.85 3.63
N LEU A 37 -9.10 -12.81 3.00
CA LEU A 37 -7.87 -12.94 2.24
C LEU A 37 -6.68 -13.28 3.15
N LEU A 38 -6.58 -12.61 4.32
CA LEU A 38 -5.49 -12.84 5.28
C LEU A 38 -5.57 -14.22 5.95
N ASP A 39 -6.78 -14.71 6.17
CA ASP A 39 -6.98 -16.08 6.74
C ASP A 39 -6.56 -17.19 5.74
N GLU A 40 -6.50 -16.89 4.43
CA GLU A 40 -6.02 -17.82 3.39
C GLU A 40 -4.50 -17.76 3.18
N SER A 41 -3.92 -16.56 3.20
CA SER A 41 -2.49 -16.34 2.94
C SER A 41 -2.01 -15.03 3.54
N PRO A 42 -0.71 -14.91 3.87
CA PRO A 42 -0.12 -13.61 4.22
C PRO A 42 -0.38 -12.56 3.13
N LEU A 43 -0.59 -11.31 3.54
CA LEU A 43 -0.86 -10.20 2.63
C LEU A 43 0.29 -9.19 2.59
N LEU A 44 0.64 -8.73 1.40
CA LEU A 44 1.38 -7.50 1.20
C LEU A 44 0.37 -6.40 0.86
N LEU A 45 -0.05 -5.62 1.86
CA LEU A 45 -1.05 -4.57 1.72
C LEU A 45 -0.37 -3.26 1.32
N ILE A 46 -0.69 -2.76 0.12
CA ILE A 46 -0.01 -1.63 -0.53
C ILE A 46 -0.98 -0.47 -0.65
N PHE A 47 -0.76 0.58 0.15
CA PHE A 47 -1.58 1.78 0.16
C PHE A 47 -1.05 2.80 -0.85
N LEU A 48 -1.83 3.07 -1.88
CA LEU A 48 -1.56 4.09 -2.89
C LEU A 48 -2.17 5.43 -2.45
N ARG A 49 -1.68 6.53 -3.01
CA ARG A 49 -2.29 7.86 -2.84
C ARG A 49 -3.39 8.07 -3.87
N HIS A 50 -3.06 8.75 -4.95
CA HIS A 50 -3.96 9.06 -6.05
C HIS A 50 -3.33 8.69 -7.40
N PHE A 51 -4.14 8.33 -8.38
CA PHE A 51 -3.66 7.89 -9.70
C PHE A 51 -3.01 9.00 -10.56
N GLY A 52 -3.16 10.26 -10.17
CA GLY A 52 -2.40 11.37 -10.75
C GLY A 52 -0.93 11.42 -10.33
N CYS A 53 -0.54 10.69 -9.29
CA CYS A 53 0.81 10.64 -8.75
C CYS A 53 1.71 9.70 -9.56
N SER A 54 2.82 10.22 -10.12
CA SER A 54 3.81 9.40 -10.85
C SER A 54 4.40 8.30 -9.98
N PHE A 55 4.65 8.57 -8.70
CA PHE A 55 5.18 7.57 -7.75
C PHE A 55 4.18 6.44 -7.45
N CYS A 56 2.86 6.73 -7.41
CA CYS A 56 1.87 5.67 -7.26
C CYS A 56 1.80 4.78 -8.50
N ARG A 57 1.98 5.35 -9.69
CA ARG A 57 2.09 4.59 -10.94
C ARG A 57 3.38 3.76 -10.99
N GLN A 58 4.49 4.31 -10.47
CA GLN A 58 5.73 3.56 -10.31
C GLN A 58 5.52 2.36 -9.37
N THR A 59 4.82 2.55 -8.24
CA THR A 59 4.47 1.44 -7.33
C THR A 59 3.70 0.33 -8.05
N LEU A 60 2.74 0.68 -8.92
CA LEU A 60 2.02 -0.33 -9.73
C LEU A 60 2.96 -1.06 -10.69
N ASP A 61 3.84 -0.34 -11.39
CA ASP A 61 4.82 -0.91 -12.30
C ASP A 61 5.82 -1.82 -11.57
N ASP A 62 6.39 -1.34 -10.46
CA ASP A 62 7.35 -2.11 -9.65
C ASP A 62 6.75 -3.43 -9.16
N VAL A 63 5.53 -3.36 -8.60
CA VAL A 63 4.84 -4.56 -8.12
C VAL A 63 4.48 -5.50 -9.26
N SER A 64 4.08 -4.99 -10.42
CA SER A 64 3.79 -5.83 -11.59
C SER A 64 5.01 -6.65 -12.03
N GLN A 65 6.20 -6.06 -11.98
CA GLN A 65 7.45 -6.73 -12.38
C GLN A 65 7.91 -7.81 -11.40
N ILE A 66 7.57 -7.69 -10.12
CA ILE A 66 7.99 -8.63 -9.08
C ILE A 66 6.85 -9.49 -8.53
N ARG A 67 5.64 -9.36 -9.09
CA ARG A 67 4.43 -10.04 -8.63
C ARG A 67 4.64 -11.56 -8.47
N GLU A 68 5.17 -12.20 -9.49
CA GLU A 68 5.43 -13.64 -9.45
C GLU A 68 6.37 -14.04 -8.31
N GLN A 69 7.32 -13.17 -7.96
CA GLN A 69 8.25 -13.42 -6.85
C GLN A 69 7.54 -13.26 -5.49
N ILE A 70 6.60 -12.32 -5.37
CA ILE A 70 5.77 -12.13 -4.17
C ILE A 70 4.86 -13.34 -3.98
N GLU A 71 4.10 -13.71 -5.02
CA GLU A 71 3.15 -14.84 -5.01
C GLU A 71 3.87 -16.18 -4.84
N GLY A 72 5.05 -16.34 -5.45
CA GLY A 72 5.90 -17.53 -5.29
C GLY A 72 6.42 -17.75 -3.86
N ARG A 73 6.39 -16.72 -3.01
CA ARG A 73 6.66 -16.82 -1.57
C ARG A 73 5.39 -17.07 -0.74
N GLY A 74 4.26 -17.34 -1.39
CA GLY A 74 2.97 -17.55 -0.74
C GLY A 74 2.33 -16.29 -0.17
N VAL A 75 2.77 -15.10 -0.61
CA VAL A 75 2.23 -13.81 -0.17
C VAL A 75 1.34 -13.23 -1.25
N ARG A 76 0.15 -12.76 -0.88
CA ARG A 76 -0.80 -12.14 -1.80
C ARG A 76 -0.64 -10.62 -1.78
N PRO A 77 -0.32 -9.96 -2.90
CA PRO A 77 -0.37 -8.51 -2.99
C PRO A 77 -1.83 -8.04 -3.02
N VAL A 78 -2.15 -6.99 -2.26
CA VAL A 78 -3.46 -6.33 -2.23
C VAL A 78 -3.25 -4.84 -2.21
N PHE A 79 -3.92 -4.12 -3.11
CA PHE A 79 -3.85 -2.66 -3.15
C PHE A 79 -5.00 -2.00 -2.40
N VAL A 80 -4.71 -0.86 -1.79
CA VAL A 80 -5.72 0.07 -1.24
C VAL A 80 -5.52 1.41 -1.93
N HIS A 81 -6.59 2.01 -2.45
CA HIS A 81 -6.50 3.27 -3.18
C HIS A 81 -7.66 4.22 -2.84
N LEU A 82 -7.44 5.52 -3.05
CA LEU A 82 -8.41 6.57 -2.76
C LEU A 82 -9.39 6.84 -3.90
N GLY A 83 -9.16 6.29 -5.09
CA GLY A 83 -10.05 6.46 -6.23
C GLY A 83 -11.24 5.52 -6.22
N SER A 84 -12.27 5.82 -7.02
CA SER A 84 -13.35 4.85 -7.26
C SER A 84 -12.84 3.65 -8.07
N PRO A 85 -13.54 2.50 -8.05
CA PRO A 85 -13.20 1.33 -8.86
C PRO A 85 -13.06 1.63 -10.36
N GLU A 86 -13.98 2.44 -10.92
CA GLU A 86 -13.98 2.82 -12.34
C GLU A 86 -12.74 3.65 -12.69
N ARG A 87 -12.29 4.50 -11.74
CA ARG A 87 -11.09 5.31 -11.92
C ARG A 87 -9.80 4.49 -11.78
N ALA A 88 -9.79 3.51 -10.91
CA ALA A 88 -8.65 2.62 -10.70
C ALA A 88 -8.42 1.69 -11.89
N LYS A 89 -9.50 1.12 -12.44
CA LYS A 89 -9.48 0.07 -13.46
C LYS A 89 -8.48 0.32 -14.60
N PRO A 90 -8.46 1.48 -15.31
CA PRO A 90 -7.54 1.71 -16.42
C PRO A 90 -6.05 1.63 -16.03
N TYR A 91 -5.71 2.02 -14.80
CA TYR A 91 -4.34 1.94 -14.31
C TYR A 91 -3.92 0.51 -13.99
N PHE A 92 -4.79 -0.26 -13.33
CA PHE A 92 -4.52 -1.67 -13.05
C PHE A 92 -4.44 -2.50 -14.33
N ASP A 93 -5.31 -2.22 -15.32
CA ASP A 93 -5.25 -2.86 -16.64
C ASP A 93 -3.93 -2.54 -17.36
N TYR A 94 -3.50 -1.27 -17.35
CA TYR A 94 -2.27 -0.82 -18.00
C TYR A 94 -1.01 -1.49 -17.43
N TYR A 95 -0.97 -1.70 -16.10
CA TYR A 95 0.16 -2.35 -15.43
C TYR A 95 -0.01 -3.87 -15.27
N HIS A 96 -0.94 -4.50 -15.97
CA HIS A 96 -1.20 -5.95 -15.93
C HIS A 96 -1.51 -6.48 -14.52
N LEU A 97 -2.25 -5.69 -13.73
CA LEU A 97 -2.68 -6.00 -12.37
C LEU A 97 -4.21 -6.09 -12.23
N SER A 98 -4.94 -6.28 -13.35
CA SER A 98 -6.42 -6.26 -13.38
C SER A 98 -7.07 -7.34 -12.52
N ASP A 99 -6.38 -8.45 -12.29
CA ASP A 99 -6.80 -9.59 -11.46
C ASP A 99 -6.30 -9.52 -10.01
N VAL A 100 -5.49 -8.50 -9.66
CA VAL A 100 -5.01 -8.32 -8.30
C VAL A 100 -6.10 -7.70 -7.43
N GLU A 101 -6.28 -8.25 -6.23
CA GLU A 101 -7.24 -7.76 -5.25
C GLU A 101 -6.96 -6.31 -4.85
N ARG A 102 -8.00 -5.50 -4.78
CA ARG A 102 -7.89 -4.09 -4.41
C ARG A 102 -9.13 -3.57 -3.69
N VAL A 103 -8.91 -2.61 -2.81
CA VAL A 103 -9.94 -1.93 -2.00
C VAL A 103 -10.00 -0.47 -2.41
N SER A 104 -11.20 0.02 -2.74
CA SER A 104 -11.48 1.45 -2.89
C SER A 104 -11.84 2.03 -1.52
N ASP A 105 -11.05 3.01 -1.04
CA ASP A 105 -11.25 3.70 0.25
C ASP A 105 -11.14 5.23 0.05
N PRO A 106 -12.11 5.88 -0.61
CA PRO A 106 -12.05 7.31 -0.94
C PRO A 106 -11.94 8.23 0.28
N GLU A 107 -12.44 7.78 1.42
CA GLU A 107 -12.44 8.54 2.67
C GLU A 107 -11.14 8.34 3.48
N ALA A 108 -10.20 7.52 3.01
CA ALA A 108 -8.96 7.18 3.69
C ALA A 108 -9.15 6.60 5.11
N SER A 109 -10.30 5.98 5.35
CA SER A 109 -10.67 5.46 6.67
C SER A 109 -9.81 4.27 7.09
N LEU A 110 -9.40 3.41 6.14
CA LEU A 110 -8.44 2.34 6.38
C LEU A 110 -7.02 2.89 6.59
N TYR A 111 -6.65 3.95 5.87
CA TYR A 111 -5.32 4.59 6.02
C TYR A 111 -5.10 5.13 7.43
N THR A 112 -6.11 5.80 7.98
CA THR A 112 -6.01 6.53 9.26
C THR A 112 -6.46 5.74 10.47
N CYS A 113 -6.96 4.51 10.28
CA CYS A 113 -7.41 3.66 11.40
C CYS A 113 -6.27 3.38 12.40
N SER A 114 -6.65 2.92 13.59
CA SER A 114 -5.72 2.63 14.70
C SER A 114 -4.65 1.58 14.37
N VAL A 115 -4.89 0.72 13.38
CA VAL A 115 -3.97 -0.34 12.96
C VAL A 115 -2.85 0.21 12.08
N PHE A 116 -3.18 0.96 11.02
CA PHE A 116 -2.21 1.40 10.02
C PHE A 116 -1.61 2.78 10.31
N GLN A 117 -2.40 3.70 10.82
CA GLN A 117 -1.98 5.05 11.27
C GLN A 117 -1.12 5.78 10.23
N LEU A 118 -1.51 5.72 8.96
CA LEU A 118 -0.84 6.45 7.90
C LEU A 118 -1.14 7.94 8.02
N GLN A 119 -0.08 8.74 8.08
CA GLN A 119 -0.16 10.17 8.30
C GLN A 119 -0.68 10.91 7.06
N ARG A 120 -1.26 12.08 7.29
CA ARG A 120 -1.48 13.09 6.26
C ARG A 120 -0.35 14.12 6.34
N LYS A 121 0.21 14.45 5.19
CA LYS A 121 1.27 15.47 5.08
C LYS A 121 0.93 16.40 3.92
N ASN A 122 1.03 17.69 4.17
CA ASN A 122 0.84 18.67 3.12
C ASN A 122 1.78 18.38 1.93
N VAL A 123 1.21 18.21 0.75
CA VAL A 123 1.95 17.89 -0.49
C VAL A 123 3.01 18.94 -0.81
N PHE A 124 2.75 20.20 -0.48
CA PHE A 124 3.74 21.26 -0.68
C PHE A 124 5.00 21.09 0.14
N SER A 125 4.93 20.48 1.34
CA SER A 125 6.13 20.17 2.13
C SER A 125 7.03 19.15 1.45
N ASN A 126 6.47 18.21 0.68
CA ASN A 126 7.23 17.25 -0.12
C ASN A 126 7.91 17.91 -1.33
N LEU A 127 7.31 18.96 -1.92
CA LEU A 127 7.89 19.69 -3.04
C LEU A 127 9.11 20.52 -2.65
N LEU A 128 9.32 20.79 -1.37
CA LEU A 128 10.52 21.49 -0.87
C LEU A 128 11.74 20.58 -0.69
N VAL A 129 11.57 19.25 -0.87
CA VAL A 129 12.66 18.27 -0.72
C VAL A 129 13.40 18.08 -2.04
N PRO A 130 14.69 18.45 -2.17
CA PRO A 130 15.45 18.33 -3.43
C PRO A 130 15.50 16.90 -3.98
N ALA A 131 15.49 15.88 -3.12
CA ALA A 131 15.46 14.49 -3.51
C ALA A 131 14.17 14.12 -4.28
N VAL A 132 13.02 14.70 -3.90
CA VAL A 132 11.74 14.52 -4.59
C VAL A 132 11.82 15.08 -6.02
N TRP A 133 12.40 16.27 -6.20
CA TRP A 133 12.59 16.87 -7.52
C TRP A 133 13.51 16.03 -8.41
N LYS A 134 14.61 15.53 -7.84
CA LYS A 134 15.54 14.66 -8.59
C LYS A 134 14.86 13.36 -9.02
N ALA A 135 14.18 12.67 -8.13
CA ALA A 135 13.45 11.44 -8.43
C ALA A 135 12.29 11.69 -9.42
N TRP A 136 11.61 12.82 -9.26
CA TRP A 136 10.51 13.24 -10.15
C TRP A 136 10.97 13.50 -11.57
N LEU A 137 12.04 14.31 -11.76
CA LEU A 137 12.59 14.67 -13.08
C LEU A 137 13.28 13.49 -13.78
N LEU A 138 14.01 12.64 -13.03
CA LEU A 138 14.85 11.60 -13.62
C LEU A 138 14.15 10.26 -13.83
N GLY A 139 13.07 9.98 -13.11
CA GLY A 139 12.43 8.66 -13.09
C GLY A 139 10.92 8.69 -13.27
N ALA A 140 10.21 8.95 -12.20
CA ALA A 140 8.77 8.72 -12.11
C ALA A 140 7.95 9.49 -13.17
N VAL A 141 8.24 10.77 -13.39
CA VAL A 141 7.50 11.59 -14.37
C VAL A 141 7.83 11.22 -15.80
N ARG A 142 9.10 10.96 -16.10
CA ARG A 142 9.54 10.62 -17.45
C ARG A 142 8.95 9.30 -17.93
N LYS A 143 8.81 8.32 -17.03
CA LYS A 143 8.29 6.98 -17.32
C LYS A 143 6.76 6.90 -17.22
N HIS A 144 6.17 7.56 -16.22
CA HIS A 144 4.75 7.35 -15.85
C HIS A 144 3.87 8.59 -16.08
N GLY A 145 4.45 9.74 -16.43
CA GLY A 145 3.73 11.00 -16.66
C GLY A 145 3.09 11.59 -15.40
N ILE A 146 2.39 12.70 -15.57
CA ILE A 146 1.61 13.38 -14.52
C ILE A 146 0.14 13.30 -14.89
N GLY A 147 -0.72 12.94 -13.92
CA GLY A 147 -2.16 12.97 -14.10
C GLY A 147 -2.83 14.03 -13.23
N MET A 148 -4.14 14.25 -13.45
CA MET A 148 -4.93 15.15 -12.61
C MET A 148 -5.11 14.54 -11.21
N ILE A 149 -4.83 15.37 -10.18
CA ILE A 149 -5.12 15.07 -8.79
C ILE A 149 -6.62 15.27 -8.59
N LYS A 150 -7.36 14.21 -8.33
CA LYS A 150 -8.81 14.25 -8.03
C LYS A 150 -9.11 13.72 -6.64
N GLU A 151 -8.20 12.93 -6.08
CA GLU A 151 -8.28 12.36 -4.72
C GLU A 151 -7.44 13.18 -3.74
N ASP A 152 -7.46 12.81 -2.47
CA ASP A 152 -6.67 13.46 -1.41
C ASP A 152 -5.16 13.34 -1.67
N GLY A 153 -4.55 14.45 -2.05
CA GLY A 153 -3.12 14.55 -2.31
C GLY A 153 -2.24 14.55 -1.06
N ASP A 154 -2.80 14.79 0.12
CA ASP A 154 -2.07 14.90 1.38
C ASP A 154 -1.94 13.56 2.10
N GLN A 155 -2.74 12.54 1.73
CA GLN A 155 -2.64 11.22 2.32
C GLN A 155 -1.32 10.55 1.93
N MET A 156 -0.54 10.09 2.92
CA MET A 156 0.73 9.38 2.68
C MET A 156 0.48 7.90 2.37
N PRO A 157 1.28 7.30 1.47
CA PRO A 157 1.24 5.88 1.18
C PRO A 157 1.92 5.06 2.26
N GLY A 158 1.76 3.74 2.19
CA GLY A 158 2.42 2.79 3.08
C GLY A 158 2.35 1.37 2.56
N ILE A 159 3.21 0.50 3.06
CA ILE A 159 3.22 -0.92 2.72
C ILE A 159 3.33 -1.72 4.01
N PHE A 160 2.49 -2.73 4.15
CA PHE A 160 2.42 -3.57 5.34
C PHE A 160 2.42 -5.03 4.95
N TYR A 161 3.32 -5.80 5.52
CA TYR A 161 3.31 -7.24 5.45
C TYR A 161 2.52 -7.79 6.65
N LEU A 162 1.41 -8.44 6.36
CA LEU A 162 0.49 -9.02 7.34
C LEU A 162 0.58 -10.53 7.32
N ARG A 163 0.67 -11.13 8.49
CA ARG A 163 0.61 -12.57 8.69
C ARG A 163 -0.02 -12.87 10.06
N GLU A 164 -0.88 -13.88 10.13
CA GLU A 164 -1.49 -14.31 11.39
C GLU A 164 -2.16 -13.14 12.18
N ARG A 165 -2.79 -12.21 11.43
CA ARG A 165 -3.49 -11.02 11.94
C ARG A 165 -2.61 -10.03 12.69
N VAL A 166 -1.31 -10.00 12.37
CA VAL A 166 -0.37 -9.00 12.89
C VAL A 166 0.41 -8.35 11.76
N ILE A 167 0.88 -7.13 12.00
CA ILE A 167 1.84 -6.47 11.11
C ILE A 167 3.23 -7.04 11.42
N VAL A 168 3.77 -7.85 10.52
CA VAL A 168 5.12 -8.41 10.64
C VAL A 168 6.18 -7.37 10.30
N ARG A 169 5.95 -6.64 9.19
CA ARG A 169 6.81 -5.53 8.75
C ARG A 169 5.98 -4.42 8.14
N ALA A 170 6.48 -3.19 8.24
CA ALA A 170 5.83 -2.02 7.68
C ALA A 170 6.85 -1.07 7.07
N PHE A 171 6.52 -0.52 5.92
CA PHE A 171 7.21 0.60 5.31
C PHE A 171 6.27 1.81 5.26
N ARG A 172 6.56 2.82 6.08
CA ARG A 172 5.82 4.08 6.08
C ARG A 172 6.67 5.14 5.41
N TYR A 173 6.17 5.69 4.33
CA TYR A 173 6.88 6.70 3.56
C TYR A 173 7.11 7.97 4.38
N LYS A 174 8.35 8.45 4.40
CA LYS A 174 8.73 9.75 4.96
C LYS A 174 8.54 10.84 3.92
N THR A 175 8.88 10.54 2.68
CA THR A 175 8.64 11.37 1.49
C THR A 175 7.93 10.54 0.42
N ILE A 176 7.32 11.20 -0.56
CA ILE A 176 6.63 10.52 -1.67
C ILE A 176 7.59 9.81 -2.64
N ALA A 177 8.88 10.09 -2.55
CA ALA A 177 9.94 9.54 -3.40
C ALA A 177 10.73 8.41 -2.73
N ASP A 178 10.32 7.97 -1.55
CA ASP A 178 10.96 6.83 -0.89
C ASP A 178 10.71 5.55 -1.70
N GLU A 179 11.73 4.71 -1.83
CA GLU A 179 11.68 3.46 -2.59
C GLU A 179 11.67 2.26 -1.62
N PRO A 180 10.57 1.50 -1.54
CA PRO A 180 10.50 0.31 -0.69
C PRO A 180 11.20 -0.88 -1.33
N ASP A 181 11.86 -1.69 -0.52
CA ASP A 181 12.31 -3.03 -0.91
C ASP A 181 11.19 -4.05 -0.57
N TYR A 182 10.30 -4.27 -1.53
CA TYR A 182 9.13 -5.14 -1.37
C TYR A 182 9.50 -6.58 -0.99
N LEU A 183 10.55 -7.13 -1.62
CA LEU A 183 10.96 -8.51 -1.39
C LEU A 183 11.62 -8.71 -0.02
N ASN A 184 12.30 -7.68 0.49
CA ASN A 184 12.83 -7.69 1.85
C ASN A 184 11.72 -7.55 2.90
N LEU A 185 10.62 -6.83 2.58
CA LEU A 185 9.48 -6.72 3.49
C LEU A 185 8.81 -8.07 3.75
N ILE A 186 8.84 -8.99 2.80
CA ILE A 186 8.21 -10.32 2.90
C ILE A 186 9.21 -11.47 3.14
N ALA A 187 10.47 -11.14 3.44
CA ALA A 187 11.52 -12.14 3.69
C ALA A 187 11.43 -12.74 5.10
#